data_b74b558348c5ae714dc6295922db17c0
#
_entry.id   b74b558348c5ae714dc6295922db17c0
#
_cell.length_a   1.000
_cell.length_b   1.000
_cell.length_c   1.000
_cell.angle_alpha   90.00
_cell.angle_beta   90.00
_cell.angle_gamma   90.00
#
_symmetry.space_group_name_H-M   'P 1'
#
loop_
_entity.id
_entity.type
_entity.pdbx_description
1 polymer ?
#
loop_
_entity_poly.entity_id
_entity_poly.type
_entity_poly.pdbx_seq_one_letter_code
_entity_poly.pdbx_strand_id
1 'polypeptide(L)'
;MESVVKAVQKSIGEGMPKSFGLVIDGYTQATEHFLAVYACYESSDGPRFQLLSMAPIIDEPDDALNADGHAAAIARFLPFFGRSLDDVRFLVNDNCAVNKRLANLMGVPLVGCASHRLNLAVREYLAPHEDALAEVQALMRKLVHLSKQPSSAKKTALQPVLRQDTRWSSTFKMLARYFRLLCKLFDELHDVESISKKLQSDGLTLLDARDLLDRLLEVHPSFGNYLAPNAPIAHSPKFESAVVKMLGGKATRLTTAEKAQLQPFRRVAAAAAPLDDEQSTSFAERIL
;
A
#
# COMPACT_ATOMS: atom_id res chain seq x y z
N MET A 1 13.23 21.94 -21.40
CA MET A 1 12.69 21.01 -20.38
C MET A 1 11.26 20.58 -20.70
N GLU A 2 10.36 21.49 -20.98
CA GLU A 2 8.93 21.18 -21.24
C GLU A 2 8.68 20.17 -22.37
N SER A 3 9.44 20.25 -23.47
CA SER A 3 9.33 19.29 -24.59
C SER A 3 9.71 17.85 -24.19
N VAL A 4 10.71 17.70 -23.31
CA VAL A 4 11.13 16.38 -22.80
C VAL A 4 10.05 15.80 -21.88
N VAL A 5 9.48 16.64 -21.01
CA VAL A 5 8.39 16.21 -20.12
C VAL A 5 7.20 15.70 -20.93
N LYS A 6 6.76 16.46 -21.95
CA LYS A 6 5.65 16.05 -22.83
C LYS A 6 5.96 14.74 -23.58
N ALA A 7 7.20 14.57 -24.06
CA ALA A 7 7.62 13.35 -24.75
C ALA A 7 7.58 12.13 -23.79
N VAL A 8 8.06 12.29 -22.56
CA VAL A 8 8.02 11.23 -21.53
C VAL A 8 6.58 10.91 -21.16
N GLN A 9 5.74 11.90 -20.92
CA GLN A 9 4.32 11.70 -20.59
C GLN A 9 3.60 10.94 -21.71
N LYS A 10 3.83 11.32 -22.97
CA LYS A 10 3.27 10.62 -24.13
C LYS A 10 3.75 9.16 -24.19
N SER A 11 5.04 8.91 -24.04
CA SER A 11 5.62 7.57 -24.05
C SER A 11 5.04 6.68 -22.93
N ILE A 12 4.87 7.25 -21.73
CA ILE A 12 4.21 6.55 -20.62
C ILE A 12 2.76 6.22 -21.00
N GLY A 13 2.02 7.19 -21.52
CA GLY A 13 0.62 7.01 -21.92
C GLY A 13 0.44 5.96 -23.00
N GLU A 14 1.34 5.90 -23.99
CA GLU A 14 1.33 4.86 -25.03
C GLU A 14 1.58 3.46 -24.47
N GLY A 15 2.43 3.35 -23.44
CA GLY A 15 2.72 2.07 -22.76
C GLY A 15 1.65 1.62 -21.76
N MET A 16 0.71 2.51 -21.37
CA MET A 16 -0.33 2.18 -20.41
C MET A 16 -1.56 1.57 -21.09
N PRO A 17 -2.18 0.53 -20.49
CA PRO A 17 -3.47 0.02 -20.97
C PRO A 17 -4.59 1.05 -20.75
N LYS A 18 -5.71 0.89 -21.45
CA LYS A 18 -6.88 1.73 -21.28
C LYS A 18 -7.48 1.64 -19.87
N SER A 19 -7.36 0.48 -19.21
CA SER A 19 -7.88 0.26 -17.86
C SER A 19 -6.75 -0.09 -16.91
N PHE A 20 -6.65 0.62 -15.79
CA PHE A 20 -5.58 0.46 -14.79
C PHE A 20 -6.09 0.80 -13.39
N GLY A 21 -5.33 0.42 -12.37
CA GLY A 21 -5.53 0.86 -11.00
C GLY A 21 -4.66 2.06 -10.67
N LEU A 22 -5.00 2.79 -9.60
CA LEU A 22 -4.14 3.81 -9.02
C LEU A 22 -3.67 3.38 -7.64
N VAL A 23 -2.36 3.45 -7.40
CA VAL A 23 -1.76 3.41 -6.06
C VAL A 23 -1.45 4.84 -5.66
N ILE A 24 -1.97 5.24 -4.52
CA ILE A 24 -1.87 6.63 -4.05
C ILE A 24 -1.22 6.63 -2.67
N ASP A 25 -0.24 7.49 -2.48
CA ASP A 25 0.39 7.72 -1.16
C ASP A 25 0.59 9.23 -0.95
N GLY A 26 0.11 9.72 0.19
CA GLY A 26 0.26 11.11 0.59
C GLY A 26 1.35 11.25 1.64
N TYR A 27 2.19 12.25 1.49
CA TYR A 27 3.17 12.60 2.52
C TYR A 27 3.28 14.10 2.71
N THR A 28 3.68 14.50 3.91
CA THR A 28 3.89 15.91 4.26
C THR A 28 5.36 16.18 4.42
N GLN A 29 5.87 17.19 3.73
CA GLN A 29 7.23 17.71 3.89
C GLN A 29 7.17 19.19 4.27
N ALA A 30 7.62 19.50 5.45
CA ALA A 30 7.46 20.83 6.05
C ALA A 30 5.97 21.23 6.11
N THR A 31 5.56 22.25 5.36
CA THR A 31 4.18 22.76 5.28
C THR A 31 3.41 22.26 4.06
N GLU A 32 4.07 21.54 3.16
CA GLU A 32 3.47 21.08 1.90
C GLU A 32 3.01 19.64 2.00
N HIS A 33 1.84 19.35 1.43
CA HIS A 33 1.28 18.02 1.30
C HIS A 33 1.40 17.55 -0.15
N PHE A 34 2.17 16.48 -0.34
CA PHE A 34 2.41 15.88 -1.65
C PHE A 34 1.54 14.64 -1.84
N LEU A 35 1.09 14.44 -3.07
CA LEU A 35 0.40 13.24 -3.50
C LEU A 35 1.24 12.51 -4.55
N ALA A 36 1.72 11.33 -4.19
CA ALA A 36 2.34 10.41 -5.13
C ALA A 36 1.25 9.51 -5.73
N VAL A 37 1.16 9.48 -7.05
CA VAL A 37 0.16 8.67 -7.77
C VAL A 37 0.86 7.81 -8.80
N TYR A 38 0.67 6.49 -8.67
CA TYR A 38 1.18 5.49 -9.59
C TYR A 38 0.03 4.81 -10.31
N ALA A 39 0.14 4.62 -11.63
CA ALA A 39 -0.68 3.65 -12.33
C ALA A 39 -0.14 2.26 -12.07
N CYS A 40 -1.03 1.31 -11.73
CA CYS A 40 -0.68 -0.10 -11.61
C CYS A 40 -1.50 -0.92 -12.60
N TYR A 41 -0.79 -1.76 -13.37
CA TYR A 41 -1.38 -2.58 -14.42
C TYR A 41 -0.46 -3.74 -14.78
N GLU A 42 -1.03 -4.76 -15.43
CA GLU A 42 -0.30 -5.88 -15.97
C GLU A 42 0.19 -5.56 -17.39
N SER A 43 1.47 -5.80 -17.65
CA SER A 43 2.07 -5.71 -18.98
C SER A 43 2.55 -7.10 -19.45
N SER A 44 3.03 -7.21 -20.69
CA SER A 44 3.66 -8.45 -21.19
C SER A 44 4.83 -8.94 -20.35
N ASP A 45 5.52 -8.01 -19.68
CA ASP A 45 6.73 -8.29 -18.88
C ASP A 45 6.41 -8.43 -17.39
N GLY A 46 5.10 -8.45 -17.01
CA GLY A 46 4.62 -8.55 -15.64
C GLY A 46 4.04 -7.23 -15.08
N PRO A 47 3.80 -7.17 -13.76
CA PRO A 47 3.16 -6.02 -13.12
C PRO A 47 4.01 -4.76 -13.24
N ARG A 48 3.36 -3.63 -13.55
CA ARG A 48 3.97 -2.32 -13.69
C ARG A 48 3.36 -1.34 -12.69
N PHE A 49 4.25 -0.53 -12.10
CA PHE A 49 3.89 0.58 -11.20
C PHE A 49 4.52 1.86 -11.75
N GLN A 50 3.78 2.56 -12.60
CA GLN A 50 4.27 3.73 -13.29
C GLN A 50 3.94 5.00 -12.52
N LEU A 51 4.93 5.77 -12.09
CA LEU A 51 4.72 7.08 -11.46
C LEU A 51 4.09 8.03 -12.49
N LEU A 52 2.92 8.58 -12.16
CA LEU A 52 2.21 9.57 -12.98
C LEU A 52 2.39 10.97 -12.41
N SER A 53 2.33 11.13 -11.11
CA SER A 53 2.46 12.42 -10.45
C SER A 53 3.10 12.28 -9.08
N MET A 54 3.86 13.29 -8.69
CA MET A 54 4.38 13.51 -7.35
C MET A 54 4.43 15.02 -7.15
N ALA A 55 3.29 15.60 -6.83
CA ALA A 55 3.09 17.04 -6.79
C ALA A 55 2.40 17.44 -5.46
N PRO A 56 2.55 18.70 -5.04
CA PRO A 56 1.72 19.25 -3.98
C PRO A 56 0.23 19.10 -4.33
N ILE A 57 -0.59 18.79 -3.33
CA ILE A 57 -2.05 18.69 -3.52
C ILE A 57 -2.63 20.11 -3.69
N ILE A 58 -2.09 21.06 -2.93
CA ILE A 58 -2.48 22.47 -2.98
C ILE A 58 -1.49 23.17 -3.88
N ASP A 59 -1.88 23.43 -5.12
CA ASP A 59 -1.11 24.15 -6.12
C ASP A 59 -1.80 25.47 -6.51
N GLU A 60 -3.13 25.50 -6.36
CA GLU A 60 -3.99 26.64 -6.60
C GLU A 60 -4.72 27.08 -5.33
N PRO A 61 -5.12 28.37 -5.22
CA PRO A 61 -5.79 28.91 -4.02
C PRO A 61 -7.08 28.17 -3.62
N ASP A 62 -7.79 27.59 -4.60
CA ASP A 62 -9.05 26.85 -4.39
C ASP A 62 -8.85 25.34 -4.14
N ASP A 63 -7.62 24.86 -4.15
CA ASP A 63 -7.31 23.45 -3.89
C ASP A 63 -7.58 23.09 -2.42
N ALA A 64 -8.07 21.87 -2.19
CA ALA A 64 -8.42 21.41 -0.87
C ALA A 64 -7.80 20.04 -0.54
N LEU A 65 -7.37 19.88 0.72
CA LEU A 65 -6.84 18.61 1.26
C LEU A 65 -7.96 17.61 1.61
N ASN A 66 -8.94 17.47 0.73
CA ASN A 66 -10.08 16.56 0.91
C ASN A 66 -10.24 15.63 -0.31
N ALA A 67 -11.24 14.78 -0.29
CA ALA A 67 -11.47 13.82 -1.36
C ALA A 67 -11.78 14.48 -2.72
N ASP A 68 -12.49 15.57 -2.70
CA ASP A 68 -12.86 16.33 -3.92
C ASP A 68 -11.59 16.96 -4.53
N GLY A 69 -10.71 17.54 -3.71
CA GLY A 69 -9.41 18.07 -4.13
C GLY A 69 -8.48 16.99 -4.68
N HIS A 70 -8.44 15.81 -4.05
CA HIS A 70 -7.69 14.66 -4.58
C HIS A 70 -8.22 14.22 -5.94
N ALA A 71 -9.55 14.10 -6.10
CA ALA A 71 -10.17 13.75 -7.38
C ALA A 71 -9.86 14.79 -8.46
N ALA A 72 -9.95 16.08 -8.13
CA ALA A 72 -9.63 17.17 -9.03
C ALA A 72 -8.14 17.16 -9.44
N ALA A 73 -7.23 16.93 -8.49
CA ALA A 73 -5.80 16.82 -8.76
C ALA A 73 -5.51 15.66 -9.72
N ILE A 74 -6.11 14.48 -9.49
CA ILE A 74 -5.96 13.32 -10.37
C ILE A 74 -6.53 13.62 -11.76
N ALA A 75 -7.70 14.22 -11.85
CA ALA A 75 -8.33 14.58 -13.12
C ALA A 75 -7.49 15.57 -13.95
N ARG A 76 -6.71 16.45 -13.31
CA ARG A 76 -5.85 17.44 -13.98
C ARG A 76 -4.68 16.81 -14.72
N PHE A 77 -4.04 15.77 -14.17
CA PHE A 77 -2.83 15.22 -14.78
C PHE A 77 -3.06 13.98 -15.66
N LEU A 78 -4.11 13.20 -15.46
CA LEU A 78 -4.40 12.02 -16.28
C LEU A 78 -4.46 12.30 -17.79
N PRO A 79 -5.00 13.44 -18.26
CA PRO A 79 -5.00 13.81 -19.68
C PRO A 79 -3.61 13.93 -20.31
N PHE A 80 -2.56 14.22 -19.54
CA PHE A 80 -1.18 14.26 -20.04
C PHE A 80 -0.69 12.89 -20.55
N PHE A 81 -1.32 11.82 -20.06
CA PHE A 81 -1.08 10.44 -20.46
C PHE A 81 -2.16 9.90 -21.41
N GLY A 82 -3.09 10.75 -21.89
CA GLY A 82 -4.23 10.33 -22.70
C GLY A 82 -5.21 9.44 -21.96
N ARG A 83 -5.40 9.67 -20.66
CA ARG A 83 -6.27 8.92 -19.75
C ARG A 83 -7.22 9.84 -19.01
N SER A 84 -8.28 9.25 -18.44
CA SER A 84 -9.29 9.94 -17.65
C SER A 84 -9.62 9.15 -16.36
N LEU A 85 -10.42 9.74 -15.48
CA LEU A 85 -10.91 9.05 -14.28
C LEU A 85 -11.72 7.79 -14.63
N ASP A 86 -12.43 7.78 -15.74
CA ASP A 86 -13.26 6.64 -16.19
C ASP A 86 -12.41 5.40 -16.56
N ASP A 87 -11.12 5.58 -16.82
CA ASP A 87 -10.19 4.50 -17.13
C ASP A 87 -9.66 3.81 -15.86
N VAL A 88 -9.85 4.44 -14.68
CA VAL A 88 -9.43 3.91 -13.39
C VAL A 88 -10.41 2.83 -12.94
N ARG A 89 -9.91 1.68 -12.49
CA ARG A 89 -10.72 0.52 -12.08
C ARG A 89 -10.73 0.26 -10.59
N PHE A 90 -9.70 0.64 -9.87
CA PHE A 90 -9.60 0.52 -8.42
C PHE A 90 -8.55 1.49 -7.88
N LEU A 91 -8.64 1.76 -6.59
CA LEU A 91 -7.64 2.50 -5.83
C LEU A 91 -6.94 1.57 -4.84
N VAL A 92 -5.63 1.78 -4.64
CA VAL A 92 -4.87 1.21 -3.52
C VAL A 92 -4.36 2.38 -2.68
N ASN A 93 -4.77 2.46 -1.43
CA ASN A 93 -4.38 3.55 -0.53
C ASN A 93 -4.60 3.13 0.93
N ASP A 94 -4.25 3.98 1.88
CA ASP A 94 -4.66 3.79 3.26
C ASP A 94 -6.19 3.89 3.42
N ASN A 95 -6.71 3.37 4.53
CA ASN A 95 -8.16 3.31 4.78
C ASN A 95 -8.70 4.56 5.51
N CYS A 96 -8.08 5.72 5.34
CA CYS A 96 -8.57 6.96 5.94
C CYS A 96 -9.90 7.42 5.31
N ALA A 97 -10.60 8.32 6.00
CA ALA A 97 -11.92 8.80 5.56
C ALA A 97 -11.86 9.50 4.20
N VAL A 98 -10.79 10.26 3.92
CA VAL A 98 -10.58 10.96 2.65
C VAL A 98 -10.49 9.98 1.50
N ASN A 99 -9.68 8.92 1.64
CA ASN A 99 -9.48 7.92 0.59
C ASN A 99 -10.73 7.05 0.34
N LYS A 100 -11.49 6.73 1.40
CA LYS A 100 -12.79 6.06 1.28
C LYS A 100 -13.78 6.93 0.50
N ARG A 101 -13.85 8.23 0.81
CA ARG A 101 -14.70 9.16 0.08
C ARG A 101 -14.23 9.34 -1.36
N LEU A 102 -12.92 9.43 -1.62
CA LEU A 102 -12.36 9.49 -2.97
C LEU A 102 -12.78 8.29 -3.82
N ALA A 103 -12.66 7.08 -3.29
CA ALA A 103 -13.09 5.86 -3.98
C ALA A 103 -14.60 5.88 -4.31
N ASN A 104 -15.43 6.38 -3.37
CA ASN A 104 -16.86 6.53 -3.60
C ASN A 104 -17.17 7.58 -4.68
N LEU A 105 -16.47 8.72 -4.68
CA LEU A 105 -16.60 9.77 -5.71
C LEU A 105 -16.24 9.25 -7.10
N MET A 106 -15.19 8.44 -7.19
CA MET A 106 -14.74 7.82 -8.44
C MET A 106 -15.56 6.59 -8.83
N GLY A 107 -16.44 6.09 -7.96
CA GLY A 107 -17.24 4.88 -8.20
C GLY A 107 -16.41 3.60 -8.33
N VAL A 108 -15.24 3.54 -7.71
CA VAL A 108 -14.30 2.41 -7.80
C VAL A 108 -14.03 1.79 -6.43
N PRO A 109 -13.69 0.48 -6.34
CA PRO A 109 -13.32 -0.12 -5.07
C PRO A 109 -11.98 0.43 -4.55
N LEU A 110 -11.88 0.57 -3.21
CA LEU A 110 -10.64 0.86 -2.51
C LEU A 110 -10.08 -0.43 -1.91
N VAL A 111 -8.89 -0.80 -2.35
CA VAL A 111 -8.05 -1.82 -1.72
C VAL A 111 -7.22 -1.15 -0.64
N GLY A 112 -7.48 -1.51 0.62
CA GLY A 112 -6.75 -0.94 1.75
C GLY A 112 -5.32 -1.42 1.82
N CYS A 113 -4.37 -0.51 2.02
CA CYS A 113 -2.96 -0.82 2.19
C CYS A 113 -2.75 -1.80 3.36
N ALA A 114 -2.23 -3.00 3.08
CA ALA A 114 -1.99 -4.04 4.07
C ALA A 114 -0.99 -3.59 5.15
N SER A 115 0.06 -2.88 4.76
CA SER A 115 1.05 -2.32 5.68
C SER A 115 0.43 -1.29 6.63
N HIS A 116 -0.50 -0.46 6.15
CA HIS A 116 -1.21 0.50 7.01
C HIS A 116 -2.12 -0.22 8.02
N ARG A 117 -2.88 -1.23 7.57
CA ARG A 117 -3.73 -2.05 8.45
C ARG A 117 -2.91 -2.76 9.52
N LEU A 118 -1.77 -3.35 9.14
CA LEU A 118 -0.84 -3.94 10.09
C LEU A 118 -0.33 -2.91 11.11
N ASN A 119 0.04 -1.72 10.64
CA ASN A 119 0.49 -0.65 11.54
C ASN A 119 -0.57 -0.29 12.59
N LEU A 120 -1.85 -0.20 12.19
CA LEU A 120 -2.94 0.10 13.11
C LEU A 120 -3.15 -1.03 14.13
N ALA A 121 -3.13 -2.30 13.70
CA ALA A 121 -3.26 -3.46 14.58
C ALA A 121 -2.16 -3.51 15.64
N VAL A 122 -0.91 -3.28 15.22
CA VAL A 122 0.23 -3.25 16.15
C VAL A 122 0.14 -2.08 17.11
N ARG A 123 -0.32 -0.92 16.67
CA ARG A 123 -0.52 0.24 17.56
C ARG A 123 -1.55 -0.06 18.66
N GLU A 124 -2.68 -0.69 18.29
CA GLU A 124 -3.69 -1.11 19.28
C GLU A 124 -3.11 -2.15 20.26
N TYR A 125 -2.39 -3.14 19.74
CA TYR A 125 -1.71 -4.15 20.56
C TYR A 125 -0.71 -3.54 21.54
N LEU A 126 0.01 -2.50 21.14
CA LEU A 126 1.00 -1.81 21.96
C LEU A 126 0.40 -0.78 22.91
N ALA A 127 -0.86 -0.40 22.78
CA ALA A 127 -1.49 0.64 23.59
C ALA A 127 -1.38 0.40 25.13
N PRO A 128 -1.53 -0.82 25.64
CA PRO A 128 -1.32 -1.09 27.08
C PRO A 128 0.12 -0.89 27.56
N HIS A 129 1.08 -0.81 26.64
CA HIS A 129 2.52 -0.66 26.93
C HIS A 129 3.03 0.75 26.63
N GLU A 130 2.13 1.70 26.33
CA GLU A 130 2.50 3.05 25.86
C GLU A 130 3.38 3.79 26.86
N ASP A 131 3.11 3.68 28.15
CA ASP A 131 3.93 4.32 29.20
C ASP A 131 5.38 3.81 29.16
N ALA A 132 5.57 2.50 29.09
CA ALA A 132 6.90 1.92 28.98
C ALA A 132 7.60 2.30 27.66
N LEU A 133 6.85 2.38 26.55
CA LEU A 133 7.36 2.85 25.26
C LEU A 133 7.76 4.32 25.31
N ALA A 134 7.01 5.15 26.02
CA ALA A 134 7.32 6.57 26.22
C ALA A 134 8.61 6.75 27.05
N GLU A 135 8.81 5.94 28.09
CA GLU A 135 10.07 5.92 28.87
C GLU A 135 11.28 5.56 28.00
N VAL A 136 11.16 4.49 27.19
CA VAL A 136 12.22 4.10 26.25
C VAL A 136 12.48 5.20 25.23
N GLN A 137 11.43 5.82 24.71
CA GLN A 137 11.55 6.97 23.79
C GLN A 137 12.25 8.16 24.44
N ALA A 138 11.91 8.49 25.70
CA ALA A 138 12.55 9.56 26.44
C ALA A 138 14.05 9.29 26.66
N LEU A 139 14.42 8.05 26.98
CA LEU A 139 15.80 7.64 27.10
C LEU A 139 16.54 7.78 25.76
N MET A 140 15.95 7.30 24.66
CA MET A 140 16.54 7.42 23.33
C MET A 140 16.75 8.88 22.92
N ARG A 141 15.81 9.80 23.24
CA ARG A 141 15.98 11.25 23.02
C ARG A 141 17.16 11.80 23.80
N LYS A 142 17.33 11.43 25.07
CA LYS A 142 18.49 11.83 25.89
C LYS A 142 19.79 11.33 25.27
N LEU A 143 19.83 10.07 24.80
CA LEU A 143 21.03 9.51 24.14
C LEU A 143 21.35 10.21 22.82
N VAL A 144 20.35 10.62 22.01
CA VAL A 144 20.57 11.45 20.81
C VAL A 144 21.23 12.77 21.19
N HIS A 145 20.75 13.41 22.26
CA HIS A 145 21.31 14.69 22.72
C HIS A 145 22.76 14.53 23.20
N LEU A 146 23.04 13.49 23.97
CA LEU A 146 24.39 13.17 24.44
C LEU A 146 25.35 12.79 23.31
N SER A 147 24.88 12.05 22.29
CA SER A 147 25.71 11.62 21.16
C SER A 147 26.18 12.79 20.27
N LYS A 148 25.52 13.94 20.32
CA LYS A 148 25.91 15.17 19.62
C LYS A 148 27.01 15.96 20.37
N GLN A 149 27.36 15.58 21.61
CA GLN A 149 28.43 16.24 22.34
C GLN A 149 29.81 15.65 21.94
N PRO A 150 30.83 16.47 21.69
CA PRO A 150 32.12 16.03 21.21
C PRO A 150 32.86 14.99 22.11
N SER A 151 32.53 14.98 23.41
CA SER A 151 33.10 14.05 24.39
C SER A 151 32.45 12.66 24.39
N SER A 152 31.27 12.50 23.83
CA SER A 152 30.47 11.25 23.89
C SER A 152 30.63 10.38 22.64
N ALA A 153 31.07 10.95 21.52
CA ALA A 153 31.18 10.27 20.23
C ALA A 153 32.10 9.04 20.21
N LYS A 154 32.91 8.85 21.25
CA LYS A 154 33.89 7.75 21.35
C LYS A 154 33.41 6.52 22.14
N LYS A 155 32.21 6.53 22.75
CA LYS A 155 31.84 5.47 23.70
C LYS A 155 30.96 4.36 23.11
N THR A 156 30.30 4.56 21.96
CA THR A 156 29.50 3.51 21.31
C THR A 156 29.30 3.81 19.84
N ALA A 157 29.43 2.78 18.99
CA ALA A 157 29.09 2.84 17.56
C ALA A 157 27.57 2.78 17.31
N LEU A 158 26.77 2.59 18.36
CA LEU A 158 25.33 2.41 18.26
C LEU A 158 24.61 3.75 18.33
N GLN A 159 24.05 4.21 17.19
CA GLN A 159 23.21 5.40 17.15
C GLN A 159 21.84 5.11 17.80
N PRO A 160 21.31 6.05 18.63
CA PRO A 160 19.97 5.93 19.16
C PRO A 160 18.94 5.94 18.03
N VAL A 161 17.85 5.19 18.21
CA VAL A 161 16.72 5.14 17.27
C VAL A 161 15.49 5.68 17.97
N LEU A 162 14.85 6.67 17.36
CA LEU A 162 13.58 7.22 17.83
C LEU A 162 12.43 6.56 17.09
N ARG A 163 11.32 6.31 17.80
CA ARG A 163 10.09 5.90 17.14
C ARG A 163 9.42 7.08 16.42
N GLN A 164 8.70 6.77 15.37
CA GLN A 164 7.81 7.66 14.64
C GLN A 164 6.39 7.15 14.78
N ASP A 165 5.44 8.04 15.00
CA ASP A 165 4.05 7.64 15.28
C ASP A 165 3.33 7.04 14.05
N THR A 166 3.83 7.30 12.86
CA THR A 166 3.23 6.84 11.60
C THR A 166 3.59 5.41 11.21
N ARG A 167 4.69 4.84 11.76
CA ARG A 167 5.19 3.51 11.39
C ARG A 167 5.63 2.72 12.61
N TRP A 168 4.92 1.65 12.95
CA TRP A 168 5.24 0.77 14.07
C TRP A 168 6.66 0.17 13.98
N SER A 169 7.16 -0.07 12.76
CA SER A 169 8.53 -0.59 12.56
C SER A 169 9.61 0.30 13.17
N SER A 170 9.34 1.59 13.36
CA SER A 170 10.24 2.51 14.08
C SER A 170 10.23 2.22 15.58
N THR A 171 9.08 1.85 16.16
CA THR A 171 8.96 1.38 17.54
C THR A 171 9.74 0.08 17.74
N PHE A 172 9.60 -0.88 16.82
CA PHE A 172 10.41 -2.11 16.85
C PHE A 172 11.90 -1.81 16.80
N LYS A 173 12.35 -0.96 15.88
CA LYS A 173 13.78 -0.57 15.77
C LYS A 173 14.28 0.13 17.04
N MET A 174 13.46 0.98 17.67
CA MET A 174 13.78 1.61 18.93
C MET A 174 13.93 0.57 20.04
N LEU A 175 12.96 -0.35 20.17
CA LEU A 175 13.00 -1.44 21.12
C LEU A 175 14.17 -2.38 20.86
N ALA A 176 14.42 -2.80 19.65
CA ALA A 176 15.56 -3.63 19.29
C ALA A 176 16.90 -2.97 19.67
N ARG A 177 16.96 -1.64 19.63
CA ARG A 177 18.12 -0.88 20.03
C ARG A 177 18.28 -0.80 21.56
N TYR A 178 17.20 -0.59 22.24
CA TYR A 178 17.15 -0.56 23.70
C TYR A 178 17.39 -1.96 24.30
N PHE A 179 17.11 -3.02 23.53
CA PHE A 179 16.70 -4.27 24.04
C PHE A 179 17.63 -5.43 24.06
N ARG A 180 18.14 -5.67 25.14
CA ARG A 180 18.32 -7.02 25.72
C ARG A 180 17.46 -7.22 26.98
N LEU A 181 16.63 -6.27 27.35
CA LEU A 181 15.93 -6.22 28.63
C LEU A 181 14.44 -6.56 28.61
N LEU A 182 13.74 -6.57 27.44
CA LEU A 182 12.33 -6.98 27.31
C LEU A 182 12.19 -8.15 26.32
N CYS A 183 12.98 -9.19 26.50
CA CYS A 183 13.05 -10.35 25.59
C CYS A 183 11.68 -10.83 25.11
N LYS A 184 10.69 -10.92 26.01
CA LYS A 184 9.38 -11.46 25.67
C LYS A 184 8.60 -10.63 24.63
N LEU A 185 8.51 -9.31 24.82
CA LEU A 185 7.82 -8.43 23.87
C LEU A 185 8.58 -8.31 22.54
N PHE A 186 9.89 -8.39 22.61
CA PHE A 186 10.75 -8.38 21.41
C PHE A 186 10.49 -9.62 20.54
N ASP A 187 10.42 -10.81 21.13
CA ASP A 187 10.16 -12.05 20.42
C ASP A 187 8.78 -12.04 19.76
N GLU A 188 7.75 -11.56 20.49
CA GLU A 188 6.39 -11.42 19.95
C GLU A 188 6.32 -10.45 18.74
N LEU A 189 7.11 -9.36 18.76
CA LEU A 189 7.14 -8.39 17.67
C LEU A 189 8.06 -8.80 16.50
N HIS A 190 8.92 -9.78 16.68
CA HIS A 190 9.82 -10.24 15.63
C HIS A 190 9.04 -10.82 14.43
N ASP A 191 8.00 -11.59 14.67
CA ASP A 191 7.14 -12.16 13.63
C ASP A 191 6.41 -11.07 12.86
N VAL A 192 5.90 -10.05 13.57
CA VAL A 192 5.25 -8.89 12.97
C VAL A 192 6.22 -8.10 12.10
N GLU A 193 7.47 -7.90 12.54
CA GLU A 193 8.50 -7.21 11.75
C GLU A 193 8.86 -7.99 10.47
N SER A 194 8.94 -9.32 10.56
CA SER A 194 9.17 -10.19 9.42
C SER A 194 8.07 -10.03 8.36
N ILE A 195 6.81 -10.09 8.80
CA ILE A 195 5.64 -9.88 7.92
C ILE A 195 5.61 -8.46 7.35
N SER A 196 5.89 -7.44 8.18
CA SER A 196 5.96 -6.05 7.72
C SER A 196 6.99 -5.85 6.62
N LYS A 197 8.19 -6.42 6.76
CA LYS A 197 9.23 -6.37 5.70
C LYS A 197 8.76 -7.08 4.44
N LYS A 198 8.12 -8.23 4.58
CA LYS A 198 7.61 -8.97 3.43
C LYS A 198 6.51 -8.19 2.72
N LEU A 199 5.56 -7.57 3.45
CA LEU A 199 4.52 -6.70 2.89
C LEU A 199 5.04 -5.45 2.16
N GLN A 200 6.31 -5.10 2.36
CA GLN A 200 6.98 -3.98 1.68
C GLN A 200 7.89 -4.44 0.54
N SER A 201 7.97 -5.75 0.27
CA SER A 201 8.77 -6.27 -0.84
C SER A 201 8.04 -6.19 -2.17
N ASP A 202 8.80 -6.10 -3.26
CA ASP A 202 8.25 -6.09 -4.61
C ASP A 202 7.57 -7.41 -4.98
N GLY A 203 6.65 -7.36 -5.93
CA GLY A 203 6.02 -8.53 -6.54
C GLY A 203 4.92 -9.20 -5.72
N LEU A 204 4.50 -8.64 -4.59
CA LEU A 204 3.39 -9.17 -3.79
C LEU A 204 2.03 -8.91 -4.43
N THR A 205 1.21 -9.96 -4.47
CA THR A 205 -0.20 -9.87 -4.84
C THR A 205 -1.09 -9.65 -3.62
N LEU A 206 -2.38 -9.33 -3.85
CA LEU A 206 -3.36 -9.24 -2.77
C LEU A 206 -3.57 -10.61 -2.07
N LEU A 207 -3.41 -11.72 -2.80
CA LEU A 207 -3.44 -13.07 -2.21
C LEU A 207 -2.29 -13.26 -1.24
N ASP A 208 -1.05 -12.93 -1.64
CA ASP A 208 0.13 -13.07 -0.77
C ASP A 208 -0.01 -12.20 0.48
N ALA A 209 -0.48 -10.97 0.33
CA ALA A 209 -0.76 -10.08 1.45
C ALA A 209 -1.80 -10.69 2.39
N ARG A 210 -2.88 -11.28 1.85
CA ARG A 210 -3.93 -11.92 2.65
C ARG A 210 -3.37 -13.13 3.42
N ASP A 211 -2.61 -13.99 2.76
CA ASP A 211 -2.01 -15.17 3.38
C ASP A 211 -1.06 -14.78 4.53
N LEU A 212 -0.24 -13.75 4.35
CA LEU A 212 0.62 -13.20 5.41
C LEU A 212 -0.18 -12.67 6.61
N LEU A 213 -1.26 -11.93 6.36
CA LEU A 213 -2.10 -11.38 7.42
C LEU A 213 -2.91 -12.48 8.13
N ASP A 214 -3.38 -13.50 7.41
CA ASP A 214 -4.09 -14.64 8.01
C ASP A 214 -3.18 -15.45 8.91
N ARG A 215 -1.93 -15.69 8.51
CA ARG A 215 -0.91 -16.34 9.37
C ARG A 215 -0.64 -15.53 10.64
N LEU A 216 -0.56 -14.20 10.51
CA LEU A 216 -0.37 -13.35 11.68
C LEU A 216 -1.56 -13.41 12.64
N LEU A 217 -2.79 -13.53 12.13
CA LEU A 217 -4.00 -13.68 12.93
C LEU A 217 -4.05 -15.02 13.69
N GLU A 218 -3.42 -16.08 13.19
CA GLU A 218 -3.29 -17.37 13.90
C GLU A 218 -2.46 -17.20 15.19
N VAL A 219 -1.42 -16.36 15.17
CA VAL A 219 -0.53 -16.08 16.30
C VAL A 219 -1.05 -14.93 17.17
N HIS A 220 -1.61 -13.90 16.54
CA HIS A 220 -2.13 -12.69 17.19
C HIS A 220 -3.62 -12.45 16.86
N PRO A 221 -4.56 -13.23 17.47
CA PRO A 221 -6.00 -13.09 17.18
C PRO A 221 -6.56 -11.69 17.49
N SER A 222 -5.96 -10.96 18.42
CA SER A 222 -6.34 -9.58 18.78
C SER A 222 -6.23 -8.58 17.62
N PHE A 223 -5.43 -8.89 16.60
CA PHE A 223 -5.29 -8.04 15.40
C PHE A 223 -6.51 -8.11 14.46
N GLY A 224 -7.50 -8.98 14.77
CA GLY A 224 -8.68 -9.22 13.93
C GLY A 224 -9.47 -7.99 13.59
N ASN A 225 -9.54 -6.98 14.46
CA ASN A 225 -10.23 -5.71 14.22
C ASN A 225 -9.70 -4.95 13.00
N TYR A 226 -8.44 -5.19 12.60
CA TYR A 226 -7.79 -4.53 11.47
C TYR A 226 -7.41 -5.47 10.34
N LEU A 227 -7.00 -6.71 10.67
CA LEU A 227 -6.42 -7.62 9.69
C LEU A 227 -7.40 -8.65 9.14
N ALA A 228 -8.54 -8.91 9.81
CA ALA A 228 -9.52 -9.85 9.31
C ALA A 228 -10.07 -9.43 7.92
N PRO A 229 -10.43 -10.38 7.04
CA PRO A 229 -10.97 -10.07 5.70
C PRO A 229 -12.18 -9.15 5.72
N ASN A 230 -12.98 -9.23 6.78
CA ASN A 230 -14.19 -8.43 6.99
C ASN A 230 -14.04 -7.41 8.12
N ALA A 231 -12.81 -7.03 8.45
CA ALA A 231 -12.55 -6.03 9.49
C ALA A 231 -13.32 -4.73 9.22
N PRO A 232 -13.82 -4.03 10.25
CA PRO A 232 -14.59 -2.79 10.09
C PRO A 232 -13.85 -1.70 9.30
N ILE A 233 -12.51 -1.75 9.28
CA ILE A 233 -11.67 -0.82 8.52
C ILE A 233 -11.74 -1.08 7.01
N ALA A 234 -11.99 -2.34 6.56
CA ALA A 234 -12.01 -2.68 5.15
C ALA A 234 -13.14 -1.94 4.44
N HIS A 235 -12.83 -1.20 3.37
CA HIS A 235 -13.81 -0.44 2.59
C HIS A 235 -14.60 -1.35 1.65
N SER A 236 -13.93 -2.25 0.95
CA SER A 236 -14.52 -3.10 -0.09
C SER A 236 -14.23 -4.59 0.17
N PRO A 237 -14.69 -5.18 1.29
CA PRO A 237 -14.32 -6.53 1.68
C PRO A 237 -14.77 -7.61 0.67
N LYS A 238 -15.91 -7.40 -0.01
CA LYS A 238 -16.40 -8.30 -1.07
C LYS A 238 -15.49 -8.28 -2.30
N PHE A 239 -14.97 -7.12 -2.68
CA PHE A 239 -14.02 -6.99 -3.77
C PHE A 239 -12.68 -7.66 -3.42
N GLU A 240 -12.11 -7.34 -2.25
CA GLU A 240 -10.87 -7.94 -1.77
C GLU A 240 -10.97 -9.48 -1.74
N SER A 241 -12.08 -10.01 -1.17
CA SER A 241 -12.36 -11.45 -1.13
C SER A 241 -12.45 -12.07 -2.53
N ALA A 242 -13.13 -11.39 -3.45
CA ALA A 242 -13.27 -11.87 -4.83
C ALA A 242 -11.90 -11.95 -5.54
N VAL A 243 -11.06 -10.92 -5.39
CA VAL A 243 -9.71 -10.90 -5.98
C VAL A 243 -8.83 -12.01 -5.39
N VAL A 244 -8.83 -12.19 -4.06
CA VAL A 244 -8.08 -13.27 -3.39
C VAL A 244 -8.51 -14.64 -3.90
N LYS A 245 -9.82 -14.89 -4.08
CA LYS A 245 -10.33 -16.15 -4.63
C LYS A 245 -9.89 -16.36 -6.09
N MET A 246 -9.89 -15.30 -6.88
CA MET A 246 -9.44 -15.37 -8.28
C MET A 246 -7.95 -15.69 -8.37
N LEU A 247 -7.10 -14.97 -7.65
CA LEU A 247 -5.66 -15.19 -7.61
C LEU A 247 -5.31 -16.60 -7.08
N GLY A 248 -6.09 -17.09 -6.12
CA GLY A 248 -5.93 -18.45 -5.56
C GLY A 248 -6.56 -19.58 -6.41
N GLY A 249 -6.96 -19.31 -7.65
CA GLY A 249 -7.55 -20.32 -8.54
C GLY A 249 -8.95 -20.83 -8.13
N LYS A 250 -9.61 -20.13 -7.18
CA LYS A 250 -10.91 -20.57 -6.59
C LYS A 250 -12.11 -19.83 -7.23
N ALA A 251 -12.05 -19.55 -8.54
CA ALA A 251 -13.10 -18.83 -9.26
C ALA A 251 -14.53 -19.44 -9.11
N THR A 252 -14.62 -20.76 -8.95
CA THR A 252 -15.88 -21.48 -8.73
C THR A 252 -16.53 -21.16 -7.38
N ARG A 253 -15.78 -20.66 -6.40
CA ARG A 253 -16.27 -20.30 -5.06
C ARG A 253 -16.72 -18.84 -4.94
N LEU A 254 -16.75 -18.11 -6.05
CA LEU A 254 -17.26 -16.73 -6.06
C LEU A 254 -18.77 -16.69 -5.86
N THR A 255 -19.22 -15.89 -4.90
CA THR A 255 -20.64 -15.57 -4.72
C THR A 255 -21.13 -14.63 -5.84
N THR A 256 -22.45 -14.50 -6.00
CA THR A 256 -23.03 -13.59 -6.98
C THR A 256 -22.61 -12.14 -6.75
N ALA A 257 -22.53 -11.71 -5.48
CA ALA A 257 -22.09 -10.37 -5.13
C ALA A 257 -20.58 -10.13 -5.46
N GLU A 258 -19.73 -11.12 -5.24
CA GLU A 258 -18.33 -11.05 -5.59
C GLU A 258 -18.10 -11.03 -7.11
N LYS A 259 -18.88 -11.83 -7.86
CA LYS A 259 -18.86 -11.80 -9.34
C LYS A 259 -19.26 -10.44 -9.89
N ALA A 260 -20.25 -9.78 -9.29
CA ALA A 260 -20.66 -8.43 -9.67
C ALA A 260 -19.52 -7.42 -9.49
N GLN A 261 -18.76 -7.52 -8.40
CA GLN A 261 -17.60 -6.65 -8.13
C GLN A 261 -16.46 -6.83 -9.16
N LEU A 262 -16.34 -8.01 -9.76
CA LEU A 262 -15.29 -8.33 -10.74
C LEU A 262 -15.69 -8.03 -12.19
N GLN A 263 -16.95 -7.66 -12.46
CA GLN A 263 -17.40 -7.38 -13.83
C GLN A 263 -16.53 -6.34 -14.57
N PRO A 264 -16.13 -5.22 -13.97
CA PRO A 264 -15.29 -4.21 -14.64
C PRO A 264 -13.91 -4.73 -15.08
N PHE A 265 -13.44 -5.84 -14.49
CA PHE A 265 -12.13 -6.44 -14.74
C PHE A 265 -12.19 -7.62 -15.73
N ARG A 266 -13.37 -7.95 -16.21
CA ARG A 266 -13.56 -9.06 -17.13
C ARG A 266 -12.90 -8.71 -18.48
N ARG A 267 -11.93 -9.53 -18.92
CA ARG A 267 -11.41 -9.43 -20.27
C ARG A 267 -12.54 -9.82 -21.25
N VAL A 268 -12.86 -8.95 -22.18
CA VAL A 268 -13.65 -9.33 -23.35
C VAL A 268 -12.74 -10.23 -24.15
N ALA A 269 -13.12 -11.50 -24.33
CA ALA A 269 -12.37 -12.37 -25.23
C ALA A 269 -12.35 -11.69 -26.60
N ALA A 270 -11.16 -11.32 -27.08
CA ALA A 270 -10.99 -10.97 -28.48
C ALA A 270 -11.54 -12.13 -29.31
N ALA A 271 -12.40 -11.82 -30.29
CA ALA A 271 -12.93 -12.81 -31.19
C ALA A 271 -11.74 -13.65 -31.72
N ALA A 272 -11.81 -14.95 -31.50
CA ALA A 272 -10.75 -15.86 -31.88
C ALA A 272 -10.44 -15.67 -33.37
N ALA A 273 -9.22 -15.20 -33.67
CA ALA A 273 -8.65 -15.37 -34.99
C ALA A 273 -8.50 -16.88 -35.22
N PRO A 274 -8.65 -17.38 -36.48
CA PRO A 274 -8.50 -18.80 -36.76
C PRO A 274 -7.13 -19.25 -36.26
N LEU A 275 -7.11 -20.34 -35.50
CA LEU A 275 -5.90 -21.00 -35.04
C LEU A 275 -5.21 -21.61 -36.28
N ASP A 276 -4.08 -21.06 -36.70
CA ASP A 276 -3.06 -21.81 -37.38
C ASP A 276 -2.42 -22.77 -36.37
N ASP A 277 -2.48 -24.03 -36.71
CA ASP A 277 -2.04 -25.17 -35.93
C ASP A 277 -0.50 -25.17 -35.88
N GLU A 278 0.12 -24.57 -34.80
CA GLU A 278 1.49 -24.91 -34.43
C GLU A 278 1.75 -24.62 -32.94
N GLN A 279 1.96 -25.76 -32.26
CA GLN A 279 2.61 -25.91 -30.94
C GLN A 279 2.00 -25.20 -29.73
N SER A 280 1.10 -25.93 -29.09
CA SER A 280 0.57 -25.67 -27.75
C SER A 280 1.65 -25.81 -26.68
N THR A 281 2.24 -24.73 -26.28
CA THR A 281 2.84 -24.65 -24.94
C THR A 281 1.73 -24.43 -23.91
N SER A 282 1.65 -25.31 -22.93
CA SER A 282 0.65 -25.36 -21.88
C SER A 282 0.58 -24.01 -21.12
N PHE A 283 -0.64 -23.58 -20.75
CA PHE A 283 -0.89 -22.41 -19.91
C PHE A 283 -0.10 -22.43 -18.60
N ALA A 284 0.22 -23.64 -18.07
CA ALA A 284 1.02 -23.84 -16.86
C ALA A 284 2.51 -23.47 -17.02
N GLU A 285 3.07 -23.57 -18.24
CA GLU A 285 4.47 -23.22 -18.52
C GLU A 285 4.71 -21.71 -18.69
N ARG A 286 3.63 -20.91 -18.73
CA ARG A 286 3.69 -19.44 -18.78
C ARG A 286 3.53 -18.78 -17.41
N ILE A 287 3.36 -19.56 -16.35
CA ILE A 287 3.15 -19.07 -14.97
C ILE A 287 4.37 -19.37 -14.07
N LEU A 288 5.27 -20.20 -14.49
CA LEU A 288 6.56 -20.47 -13.84
C LEU A 288 7.68 -19.73 -14.55
#